data_88aff09ca11090d0aa247e12d159f50b
#
_entry.id   88aff09ca11090d0aa247e12d159f50b
#
_cell.length_a   1.000
_cell.length_b   1.000
_cell.length_c   1.000
_cell.angle_alpha   90.00
_cell.angle_beta   90.00
_cell.angle_gamma   90.00
#
_symmetry.space_group_name_H-M   'P 1'
#
loop_
_entity.id
_entity.type
_entity.pdbx_description
1 polymer ?
#
loop_
_entity_poly.entity_id
_entity_poly.type
_entity_poly.pdbx_seq_one_letter_code
_entity_poly.pdbx_strand_id
1 'polypeptide(L)'
;RQVSTPRFPAAVTEVTLPPGARVPYPAGAYAFIAQLVWVLSGQLTLADGPVVHALAAGDTFELGEPRPREFRNDGAGDCRYVVVVTRTATP
;
A
#
# COMPACT_ATOMS: atom_id res chain seq x y z
N ARG A 1 1.84 -7.35 9.09
CA ARG A 1 2.45 -7.35 10.43
C ARG A 1 3.17 -6.04 10.68
N GLN A 2 2.99 -5.50 11.86
CA GLN A 2 3.64 -4.27 12.28
C GLN A 2 5.15 -4.49 12.42
N VAL A 3 5.95 -3.69 11.72
CA VAL A 3 7.41 -3.79 11.75
C VAL A 3 8.03 -2.72 12.62
N SER A 4 7.47 -1.51 12.59
CA SER A 4 7.97 -0.39 13.39
C SER A 4 7.36 -0.38 14.79
N THR A 5 7.99 0.38 15.69
CA THR A 5 7.46 0.63 17.03
C THR A 5 6.74 1.97 17.05
N PRO A 6 5.90 2.24 18.08
CA PRO A 6 5.23 3.55 18.19
C PRO A 6 6.20 4.74 18.29
N ARG A 7 7.46 4.50 18.64
CA ARG A 7 8.47 5.57 18.74
C ARG A 7 9.01 5.99 17.38
N PHE A 8 8.92 5.12 16.38
CA PHE A 8 9.42 5.44 15.06
C PHE A 8 8.45 6.44 14.39
N PRO A 9 8.98 7.46 13.69
CA PRO A 9 8.11 8.51 13.12
C PRO A 9 7.24 8.03 11.94
N ALA A 10 7.38 6.79 11.51
CA ALA A 10 6.56 6.20 10.48
C ALA A 10 5.98 4.87 10.95
N ALA A 11 4.78 4.53 10.50
CA ALA A 11 4.24 3.21 10.68
C ALA A 11 4.69 2.35 9.50
N VAL A 12 5.41 1.26 9.78
CA VAL A 12 5.91 0.33 8.77
C VAL A 12 5.23 -1.01 8.99
N THR A 13 4.51 -1.47 7.99
CA THR A 13 3.73 -2.70 8.07
C THR A 13 4.02 -3.58 6.87
N GLU A 14 4.34 -4.85 7.14
CA GLU A 14 4.47 -5.84 6.08
C GLU A 14 3.13 -6.54 5.89
N VAL A 15 2.70 -6.65 4.65
CA VAL A 15 1.42 -7.28 4.29
C VAL A 15 1.70 -8.44 3.35
N THR A 16 1.05 -9.57 3.63
CA THR A 16 1.01 -10.71 2.70
C THR A 16 -0.41 -10.82 2.18
N LEU A 17 -0.53 -10.73 0.86
CA LEU A 17 -1.82 -10.76 0.20
C LEU A 17 -1.91 -12.07 -0.61
N PRO A 18 -2.81 -13.00 -0.23
CA PRO A 18 -2.92 -14.25 -0.97
C PRO A 18 -3.53 -14.03 -2.36
N PRO A 19 -3.36 -15.00 -3.27
CA PRO A 19 -3.94 -14.91 -4.62
C PRO A 19 -5.45 -14.66 -4.57
N GLY A 20 -5.93 -13.76 -5.39
CA GLY A 20 -7.34 -13.41 -5.49
C GLY A 20 -7.84 -12.44 -4.44
N ALA A 21 -7.02 -12.08 -3.46
CA ALA A 21 -7.44 -11.15 -2.41
C ALA A 21 -7.57 -9.72 -2.97
N ARG A 22 -8.54 -9.01 -2.43
CA ARG A 22 -8.81 -7.61 -2.76
C ARG A 22 -9.08 -6.84 -1.48
N VAL A 23 -8.41 -5.71 -1.31
CA VAL A 23 -8.57 -4.87 -0.11
C VAL A 23 -8.85 -3.43 -0.57
N PRO A 24 -10.12 -3.02 -0.53
CA PRO A 24 -10.47 -1.65 -0.91
C PRO A 24 -10.32 -0.70 0.27
N TYR A 25 -9.95 0.54 -0.05
CA TYR A 25 -9.86 1.64 0.91
C TYR A 25 -10.56 2.87 0.35
N PRO A 26 -11.42 3.53 1.12
CA PRO A 26 -12.02 4.79 0.70
C PRO A 26 -10.99 5.92 0.73
N ALA A 27 -11.27 7.00 0.01
CA ALA A 27 -10.39 8.17 -0.04
C ALA A 27 -10.06 8.70 1.35
N GLY A 28 -11.02 8.68 2.28
CA GLY A 28 -10.82 9.17 3.64
C GLY A 28 -9.75 8.43 4.44
N ALA A 29 -9.43 7.20 4.06
CA ALA A 29 -8.37 6.44 4.72
C ALA A 29 -6.99 7.08 4.54
N TYR A 30 -6.83 7.96 3.56
CA TYR A 30 -5.55 8.59 3.22
C TYR A 30 -5.46 10.05 3.66
N ALA A 31 -6.46 10.53 4.39
CA ALA A 31 -6.46 11.91 4.85
C ALA A 31 -5.33 12.14 5.86
N PHE A 32 -4.55 13.20 5.66
CA PHE A 32 -3.48 13.62 6.57
C PHE A 32 -2.36 12.60 6.75
N ILE A 33 -2.16 11.74 5.78
CA ILE A 33 -1.02 10.82 5.77
C ILE A 33 -0.30 10.88 4.43
N ALA A 34 0.97 10.50 4.44
CA ALA A 34 1.74 10.16 3.26
C ALA A 34 2.03 8.67 3.31
N GLN A 35 1.95 8.01 2.18
CA GLN A 35 2.10 6.56 2.14
C GLN A 35 2.98 6.14 0.97
N LEU A 36 3.88 5.20 1.25
CA LEU A 36 4.73 4.54 0.27
C LEU A 36 4.44 3.05 0.31
N VAL A 37 4.33 2.44 -0.85
CA VAL A 37 4.19 0.99 -0.99
C VAL A 37 5.45 0.46 -1.66
N TRP A 38 6.01 -0.62 -1.12
CA TRP A 38 7.21 -1.26 -1.64
C TRP A 38 6.94 -2.76 -1.77
N VAL A 39 6.95 -3.27 -2.99
CA VAL A 39 6.68 -4.69 -3.25
C VAL A 39 7.97 -5.48 -3.03
N LEU A 40 7.90 -6.51 -2.17
CA LEU A 40 9.04 -7.37 -1.85
C LEU A 40 9.06 -8.62 -2.72
N SER A 41 7.91 -9.24 -2.95
CA SER A 41 7.80 -10.45 -3.76
C SER A 41 6.41 -10.58 -4.36
N GLY A 42 6.32 -11.28 -5.47
CA GLY A 42 5.06 -11.41 -6.21
C GLY A 42 4.75 -10.16 -7.01
N GLN A 43 3.48 -9.98 -7.30
CA GLN A 43 2.98 -8.82 -8.03
C GLN A 43 1.79 -8.22 -7.30
N LEU A 44 1.81 -6.89 -7.18
CA LEU A 44 0.70 -6.15 -6.59
C LEU A 44 0.01 -5.34 -7.69
N THR A 45 -1.29 -5.50 -7.79
CA THR A 45 -2.12 -4.65 -8.64
C THR A 45 -2.74 -3.58 -7.76
N LEU A 46 -2.45 -2.33 -8.04
CA LEU A 46 -2.95 -1.20 -7.28
C LEU A 46 -3.86 -0.36 -8.17
N ALA A 47 -5.14 -0.41 -7.87
CA ALA A 47 -6.10 0.50 -8.50
C ALA A 47 -6.08 1.82 -7.72
N ASP A 48 -5.67 2.88 -8.40
CA ASP A 48 -5.54 4.24 -7.84
C ASP A 48 -6.58 5.12 -8.54
N GLY A 49 -7.77 5.21 -7.96
CA GLY A 49 -8.89 5.80 -8.66
C GLY A 49 -9.14 5.05 -9.98
N PRO A 50 -9.19 5.76 -11.11
CA PRO A 50 -9.44 5.13 -12.42
C PRO A 50 -8.20 4.49 -13.03
N VAL A 51 -7.01 4.68 -12.46
CA VAL A 51 -5.74 4.20 -13.02
C VAL A 51 -5.31 2.94 -12.29
N VAL A 52 -4.93 1.91 -13.03
CA VAL A 52 -4.47 0.64 -12.47
C VAL A 52 -2.97 0.50 -12.74
N HIS A 53 -2.21 0.24 -11.68
CA HIS A 53 -0.77 0.03 -11.74
C HIS A 53 -0.44 -1.43 -11.45
N ALA A 54 0.46 -2.00 -12.25
CA ALA A 54 1.02 -3.32 -11.98
C ALA A 54 2.43 -3.12 -11.40
N LEU A 55 2.62 -3.53 -10.16
CA LEU A 55 3.88 -3.36 -9.44
C LEU A 55 4.54 -4.72 -9.25
N ALA A 56 5.80 -4.82 -9.63
CA ALA A 56 6.59 -6.04 -9.48
C ALA A 56 7.51 -5.93 -8.26
N ALA A 57 8.13 -7.06 -7.89
CA ALA A 57 9.11 -7.08 -6.80
C ALA A 57 10.20 -6.03 -7.02
N GLY A 58 10.47 -5.25 -6.00
CA GLY A 58 11.43 -4.15 -6.02
C GLY A 58 10.84 -2.80 -6.39
N ASP A 59 9.61 -2.76 -6.91
CA ASP A 59 8.97 -1.49 -7.24
C ASP A 59 8.47 -0.78 -6.00
N THR A 60 8.54 0.54 -6.03
CA THR A 60 7.94 1.41 -5.01
C THR A 60 6.92 2.33 -5.68
N PHE A 61 5.92 2.72 -4.91
CA PHE A 61 4.88 3.61 -5.38
C PHE A 61 4.46 4.56 -4.26
N GLU A 62 4.60 5.85 -4.48
CA GLU A 62 4.12 6.86 -3.55
C GLU A 62 2.67 7.18 -3.87
N LEU A 63 1.80 7.07 -2.87
CA LEU A 63 0.40 7.40 -3.03
C LEU A 63 0.24 8.92 -3.00
N GLY A 64 -0.40 9.46 -4.03
CA GLY A 64 -0.66 10.88 -4.15
C GLY A 64 -1.88 11.34 -3.36
N GLU A 65 -2.62 12.28 -3.92
CA GLU A 65 -3.81 12.82 -3.27
C GLU A 65 -4.79 11.71 -2.87
N PRO A 66 -5.52 11.91 -1.75
CA PRO A 66 -6.52 10.93 -1.33
C PRO A 66 -7.55 10.65 -2.41
N ARG A 67 -7.71 9.37 -2.71
CA ARG A 67 -8.74 8.87 -3.62
C ARG A 67 -9.02 7.41 -3.28
N PRO A 68 -10.14 6.85 -3.72
CA PRO A 68 -10.42 5.44 -3.48
C PRO A 68 -9.36 4.57 -4.15
N ARG A 69 -8.89 3.54 -3.41
CA ARG A 69 -7.87 2.62 -3.90
C ARG A 69 -8.24 1.19 -3.58
N GLU A 70 -7.73 0.27 -4.39
CA GLU A 70 -7.88 -1.16 -4.11
C GLU A 70 -6.54 -1.84 -4.34
N PHE A 71 -6.09 -2.59 -3.34
CA PHE A 71 -4.90 -3.42 -3.42
C PHE A 71 -5.35 -4.83 -3.77
N ARG A 72 -4.82 -5.39 -4.87
CA ARG A 72 -5.24 -6.71 -5.37
C ARG A 72 -4.03 -7.57 -5.65
N ASN A 73 -4.21 -8.87 -5.43
CA ASN A 73 -3.27 -9.87 -5.92
C ASN A 73 -3.95 -10.67 -7.04
N ASP A 74 -3.65 -10.33 -8.28
CA ASP A 74 -4.18 -11.01 -9.45
C ASP A 74 -3.27 -12.15 -9.92
N GLY A 75 -2.17 -12.41 -9.20
CA GLY A 75 -1.21 -13.46 -9.54
C GLY A 75 -1.60 -14.81 -8.97
N ALA A 76 -0.73 -15.80 -9.20
CA ALA A 76 -0.95 -17.18 -8.76
C ALA A 76 -0.34 -17.49 -7.39
N GLY A 77 0.62 -16.69 -6.94
CA GLY A 77 1.26 -16.84 -5.64
C GLY A 77 1.00 -15.66 -4.72
N ASP A 78 1.50 -15.76 -3.48
CA ASP A 78 1.38 -14.66 -2.53
C ASP A 78 2.11 -13.42 -3.01
N CYS A 79 1.56 -12.26 -2.69
CA CYS A 79 2.21 -10.97 -2.86
C CYS A 79 2.59 -10.43 -1.49
N ARG A 80 3.87 -10.07 -1.31
CA ARG A 80 4.34 -9.44 -0.08
C ARG A 80 4.79 -8.04 -0.37
N TYR A 81 4.32 -7.09 0.43
CA TYR A 81 4.73 -5.70 0.28
C TYR A 81 4.79 -5.02 1.64
N VAL A 82 5.50 -3.90 1.66
CA VAL A 82 5.64 -3.05 2.85
C VAL A 82 4.90 -1.76 2.59
N VAL A 83 4.16 -1.33 3.60
CA VAL A 83 3.48 -0.04 3.60
C VAL A 83 4.17 0.84 4.64
N VAL A 84 4.62 2.00 4.21
CA VAL A 84 5.22 3.01 5.08
C VAL A 84 4.28 4.20 5.13
N VAL A 85 3.81 4.54 6.32
CA VAL A 85 2.84 5.64 6.51
C VAL A 85 3.44 6.66 7.46
N THR A 86 3.42 7.92 7.06
CA THR A 86 3.75 9.03 7.94
C THR A 86 2.56 9.99 8.00
N ARG A 87 2.44 10.69 9.12
CA ARG A 87 1.42 11.73 9.22
C ARG A 87 1.94 12.98 8.56
N THR A 88 1.10 13.60 7.74
CA THR A 88 1.42 14.91 7.17
C THR A 88 1.05 15.99 8.18
N ALA A 89 1.64 17.17 7.99
CA ALA A 89 1.26 18.31 8.81
C ALA A 89 -0.24 18.58 8.63
N THR A 90 -0.90 18.92 9.73
CA THR A 90 -2.30 19.31 9.66
C THR A 90 -2.46 20.56 8.81
N PRO A 91 -3.43 20.56 7.93
CA PRO A 91 -3.73 21.75 7.15
C PRO A 91 -4.27 22.87 8.01
#